data_407f5379d96c5b82664e218340f9db6e
#
_entry.id   407f5379d96c5b82664e218340f9db6e
#
_cell.length_a   1.000
_cell.length_b   1.000
_cell.length_c   1.000
_cell.angle_alpha   90.00
_cell.angle_beta   90.00
_cell.angle_gamma   90.00
#
_symmetry.space_group_name_H-M   'P 1'
#
loop_
_entity.id
_entity.type
_entity.pdbx_description
1 polymer ?
#
loop_
_entity_poly.entity_id
_entity_poly.type
_entity_poly.pdbx_seq_one_letter_code
_entity_poly.pdbx_strand_id
1 'polypeptide(L)'
;SNIIQTYLNRKNPKTERRVRQRGDKKNGYTFYYTEKTKISDKERIEVEKVISQSEYISYLSESDTSLHQISKKRYCFVHNRKYFELDIYPFSDEYAILEIELNKVDEEFEIPDYIKVIKEVTEDDNYKNYSLAKSLKL
;
A
#
# COMPACT_ATOMS: atom_id res chain seq x y z
N SER A 1 4.77 -0.08 -11.95
CA SER A 1 3.48 0.61 -12.13
C SER A 1 3.32 1.77 -11.15
N ASN A 2 2.51 2.73 -11.55
CA ASN A 2 2.15 3.85 -10.69
C ASN A 2 0.92 3.50 -9.88
N ILE A 3 0.94 3.84 -8.59
CA ILE A 3 -0.16 3.58 -7.68
C ILE A 3 -0.56 4.88 -7.00
N ILE A 4 -1.86 5.19 -7.03
CA ILE A 4 -2.45 6.29 -6.28
C ILE A 4 -3.47 5.70 -5.32
N GLN A 5 -3.28 5.91 -4.02
CA GLN A 5 -4.18 5.43 -2.96
C GLN A 5 -4.89 6.60 -2.31
N THR A 6 -6.20 6.47 -2.17
CA THR A 6 -7.04 7.45 -1.50
C THR A 6 -7.79 6.75 -0.37
N TYR A 7 -7.61 7.26 0.85
CA TYR A 7 -8.33 6.75 2.00
C TYR A 7 -9.72 7.38 2.08
N LEU A 8 -10.69 6.54 2.39
CA LEU A 8 -12.09 6.92 2.49
C LEU A 8 -12.49 7.10 3.95
N ASN A 9 -13.58 7.84 4.17
CA ASN A 9 -14.16 7.97 5.50
C ASN A 9 -14.52 6.59 6.04
N ARG A 10 -14.18 6.34 7.30
CA ARG A 10 -14.49 5.08 7.97
C ARG A 10 -15.94 5.06 8.39
N LYS A 11 -16.62 3.93 8.17
CA LYS A 11 -17.97 3.69 8.69
C LYS A 11 -17.95 3.34 10.17
N ASN A 12 -16.85 2.74 10.62
CA ASN A 12 -16.59 2.44 12.03
C ASN A 12 -15.08 2.49 12.29
N PRO A 13 -14.63 2.64 13.56
CA PRO A 13 -13.21 2.80 13.87
C PRO A 13 -12.34 1.58 13.54
N LYS A 14 -12.92 0.41 13.38
CA LYS A 14 -12.17 -0.84 13.15
C LYS A 14 -11.93 -1.14 11.68
N THR A 15 -12.65 -0.47 10.78
CA THR A 15 -12.57 -0.75 9.34
C THR A 15 -11.93 0.41 8.61
N GLU A 16 -10.73 0.19 8.10
CA GLU A 16 -10.05 1.08 7.17
C GLU A 16 -10.56 0.81 5.76
N ARG A 17 -10.85 1.85 5.02
CA ARG A 17 -11.34 1.76 3.64
C ARG A 17 -10.45 2.59 2.73
N ARG A 18 -10.15 2.04 1.56
CA ARG A 18 -9.39 2.78 0.55
C ARG A 18 -9.80 2.38 -0.87
N VAL A 19 -9.57 3.28 -1.81
CA VAL A 19 -9.57 2.98 -3.23
C VAL A 19 -8.18 3.22 -3.79
N ARG A 20 -7.85 2.49 -4.84
CA ARG A 20 -6.51 2.52 -5.43
C ARG A 20 -6.60 2.44 -6.94
N GLN A 21 -5.85 3.30 -7.60
CA GLN A 21 -5.62 3.26 -9.04
C GLN A 21 -4.21 2.74 -9.27
N ARG A 22 -4.07 1.74 -10.12
CA ARG A 22 -2.78 1.14 -10.44
C ARG A 22 -2.63 0.98 -11.95
N GLY A 23 -1.47 1.36 -12.48
CA GLY A 23 -1.16 1.20 -13.89
C GLY A 23 -0.33 2.35 -14.44
N ASP A 24 -0.45 2.58 -15.73
CA ASP A 24 0.21 3.67 -16.45
C ASP A 24 -0.59 4.06 -17.68
N LYS A 25 -0.21 5.18 -18.30
CA LYS A 25 -0.91 5.70 -19.48
C LYS A 25 -0.81 4.76 -20.68
N LYS A 26 0.28 3.99 -20.79
CA LYS A 26 0.51 3.09 -21.92
C LYS A 26 -0.36 1.84 -21.84
N ASN A 27 -0.45 1.23 -20.67
CA ASN A 27 -1.11 -0.07 -20.46
C ASN A 27 -2.50 0.08 -19.83
N GLY A 28 -2.89 1.30 -19.45
CA GLY A 28 -4.14 1.57 -18.78
C GLY A 28 -4.09 1.34 -17.26
N TYR A 29 -5.22 1.56 -16.62
CA TYR A 29 -5.33 1.53 -15.17
C TYR A 29 -6.36 0.49 -14.72
N THR A 30 -6.08 -0.12 -13.58
CA THR A 30 -7.01 -0.99 -12.85
C THR A 30 -7.35 -0.32 -11.52
N PHE A 31 -8.59 -0.44 -11.12
CA PHE A 31 -9.11 0.20 -9.91
C PHE A 31 -9.51 -0.84 -8.88
N TYR A 32 -9.21 -0.57 -7.62
CA TYR A 32 -9.43 -1.49 -6.51
C TYR A 32 -10.13 -0.78 -5.36
N TYR A 33 -11.00 -1.50 -4.68
CA TYR A 33 -11.55 -1.11 -3.39
C TYR A 33 -11.10 -2.10 -2.34
N THR A 34 -10.60 -1.61 -1.22
CA THR A 34 -10.08 -2.46 -0.14
C THR A 34 -10.66 -2.05 1.19
N GLU A 35 -11.10 -3.03 1.97
CA GLU A 35 -11.46 -2.88 3.37
C GLU A 35 -10.55 -3.74 4.23
N LYS A 36 -10.03 -3.16 5.31
CA LYS A 36 -9.25 -3.86 6.32
C LYS A 36 -9.94 -3.69 7.67
N THR A 37 -10.46 -4.79 8.20
CA THR A 37 -11.16 -4.78 9.48
C THR A 37 -10.29 -5.44 10.55
N LYS A 38 -10.02 -4.71 11.62
CA LYS A 38 -9.29 -5.22 12.77
C LYS A 38 -10.22 -6.08 13.62
N ILE A 39 -9.87 -7.34 13.83
CA ILE A 39 -10.60 -8.28 14.68
C ILE A 39 -9.97 -8.35 16.06
N SER A 40 -8.63 -8.37 16.12
CA SER A 40 -7.83 -8.37 17.34
C SER A 40 -6.51 -7.67 17.08
N ASP A 41 -5.64 -7.57 18.06
CA ASP A 41 -4.32 -6.93 17.88
C ASP A 41 -3.48 -7.61 16.81
N LYS A 42 -3.71 -8.90 16.56
CA LYS A 42 -2.93 -9.69 15.61
C LYS A 42 -3.71 -10.12 14.37
N GLU A 43 -5.03 -9.99 14.38
CA GLU A 43 -5.88 -10.50 13.31
C GLU A 43 -6.60 -9.37 12.58
N ARG A 44 -6.59 -9.45 11.25
CA ARG A 44 -7.31 -8.53 10.37
C ARG A 44 -7.96 -9.31 9.24
N ILE A 45 -9.13 -8.87 8.83
CA ILE A 45 -9.77 -9.35 7.62
C ILE A 45 -9.60 -8.29 6.55
N GLU A 46 -9.00 -8.67 5.44
CA GLU A 46 -8.86 -7.81 4.27
C GLU A 46 -9.74 -8.33 3.15
N VAL A 47 -10.57 -7.45 2.61
CA VAL A 47 -11.39 -7.72 1.43
C VAL A 47 -10.99 -6.72 0.36
N GLU A 48 -10.53 -7.23 -0.78
CA GLU A 48 -10.16 -6.41 -1.93
C GLU A 48 -10.94 -6.87 -3.15
N LYS A 49 -11.45 -5.92 -3.92
CA LYS A 49 -12.13 -6.20 -5.18
C LYS A 49 -11.73 -5.23 -6.26
N VAL A 50 -11.71 -5.71 -7.49
CA VAL A 50 -11.56 -4.86 -8.66
C VAL A 50 -12.88 -4.14 -8.89
N ILE A 51 -12.81 -2.85 -9.14
CA ILE A 51 -13.97 -2.00 -9.40
C ILE A 51 -13.81 -1.31 -10.75
N SER A 52 -14.92 -0.77 -11.27
CA SER A 52 -14.89 0.02 -12.49
C SER A 52 -14.36 1.42 -12.25
N GLN A 53 -13.96 2.11 -13.31
CA GLN A 53 -13.58 3.50 -13.21
C GLN A 53 -14.72 4.37 -12.66
N SER A 54 -15.96 4.11 -13.06
CA SER A 54 -17.12 4.85 -12.55
C SER A 54 -17.31 4.66 -11.05
N GLU A 55 -17.16 3.43 -10.57
CA GLU A 55 -17.22 3.14 -9.15
C GLU A 55 -16.08 3.83 -8.38
N TYR A 56 -14.86 3.80 -8.92
CA TYR A 56 -13.71 4.49 -8.35
C TYR A 56 -13.98 5.97 -8.17
N ILE A 57 -14.47 6.64 -9.23
CA ILE A 57 -14.81 8.07 -9.18
C ILE A 57 -15.90 8.34 -8.13
N SER A 58 -16.90 7.47 -8.08
CA SER A 58 -17.97 7.58 -7.07
C SER A 58 -17.44 7.48 -5.64
N TYR A 59 -16.52 6.55 -5.39
CA TYR A 59 -15.89 6.41 -4.08
C TYR A 59 -15.05 7.63 -3.67
N LEU A 60 -14.47 8.36 -4.63
CA LEU A 60 -13.69 9.55 -4.32
C LEU A 60 -14.50 10.63 -3.60
N SER A 61 -15.83 10.64 -3.75
CA SER A 61 -16.70 11.55 -3.01
C SER A 61 -16.74 11.24 -1.50
N GLU A 62 -16.30 10.05 -1.10
CA GLU A 62 -16.22 9.62 0.29
C GLU A 62 -14.81 9.77 0.86
N SER A 63 -13.92 10.49 0.18
CA SER A 63 -12.54 10.69 0.60
C SER A 63 -12.47 11.32 1.98
N ASP A 64 -11.57 10.78 2.83
CA ASP A 64 -11.23 11.39 4.11
C ASP A 64 -10.30 12.58 3.84
N THR A 65 -10.84 13.79 3.89
CA THR A 65 -10.10 15.01 3.59
C THR A 65 -9.02 15.34 4.62
N SER A 66 -9.00 14.65 5.75
CA SER A 66 -7.93 14.81 6.74
C SER A 66 -6.66 14.03 6.35
N LEU A 67 -6.73 13.18 5.33
CA LEU A 67 -5.62 12.35 4.87
C LEU A 67 -5.20 12.71 3.46
N HIS A 68 -3.90 12.64 3.20
CA HIS A 68 -3.34 12.84 1.87
C HIS A 68 -3.44 11.58 1.03
N GLN A 69 -3.58 11.76 -0.28
CA GLN A 69 -3.38 10.67 -1.22
C GLN A 69 -1.92 10.21 -1.15
N ILE A 70 -1.72 8.92 -1.27
CA ILE A 70 -0.39 8.35 -1.40
C ILE A 70 -0.17 8.00 -2.87
N SER A 71 0.82 8.65 -3.47
CA SER A 71 1.30 8.35 -4.82
C SER A 71 2.64 7.65 -4.69
N LYS A 72 2.79 6.49 -5.36
CA LYS A 72 4.03 5.73 -5.34
C LYS A 72 4.24 4.99 -6.63
N LYS A 73 5.49 4.64 -6.90
CA LYS A 73 5.86 3.80 -8.01
C LYS A 73 6.32 2.45 -7.46
N ARG A 74 5.67 1.38 -7.91
CA ARG A 74 5.95 0.03 -7.43
C ARG A 74 6.69 -0.77 -8.49
N TYR A 75 7.80 -1.37 -8.10
CA TYR A 75 8.52 -2.35 -8.89
C TYR A 75 8.32 -3.72 -8.26
N CYS A 76 7.85 -4.67 -9.08
CA CYS A 76 7.63 -6.04 -8.65
C CYS A 76 8.68 -6.93 -9.31
N PHE A 77 9.32 -7.80 -8.53
CA PHE A 77 10.32 -8.71 -9.06
C PHE A 77 10.42 -9.98 -8.21
N VAL A 78 11.04 -11.00 -8.79
CA VAL A 78 11.29 -12.27 -8.12
C VAL A 78 12.80 -12.44 -7.97
N HIS A 79 13.25 -12.82 -6.79
CA HIS A 79 14.64 -13.13 -6.51
C HIS A 79 14.69 -14.33 -5.56
N ASN A 80 15.47 -15.35 -5.90
CA ASN A 80 15.56 -16.60 -5.14
C ASN A 80 14.18 -17.18 -4.76
N ARG A 81 13.27 -17.23 -5.74
CA ARG A 81 11.92 -17.78 -5.60
C ARG A 81 11.00 -17.02 -4.64
N LYS A 82 11.40 -15.81 -4.23
CA LYS A 82 10.58 -14.93 -3.40
C LYS A 82 10.09 -13.75 -4.22
N TYR A 83 8.88 -13.32 -3.95
CA TYR A 83 8.27 -12.18 -4.58
C TYR A 83 8.54 -10.93 -3.74
N PHE A 84 9.03 -9.89 -4.43
CA PHE A 84 9.37 -8.61 -3.81
C PHE A 84 8.56 -7.49 -4.44
N GLU A 85 8.20 -6.53 -3.61
CA GLU A 85 7.62 -5.26 -4.05
C GLU A 85 8.48 -4.13 -3.50
N LEU A 86 9.01 -3.29 -4.40
CA LEU A 86 9.77 -2.11 -4.04
C LEU A 86 8.95 -0.87 -4.35
N ASP A 87 8.59 -0.12 -3.32
CA ASP A 87 7.80 1.10 -3.42
C ASP A 87 8.69 2.33 -3.28
N ILE A 88 8.68 3.17 -4.30
CA ILE A 88 9.39 4.45 -4.33
C ILE A 88 8.37 5.56 -4.22
N TYR A 89 8.59 6.46 -3.29
CA TYR A 89 7.68 7.56 -2.98
C TYR A 89 8.23 8.89 -3.48
N PRO A 90 7.43 9.69 -4.23
CA PRO A 90 7.88 10.99 -4.74
C PRO A 90 8.26 11.99 -3.65
N PHE A 91 7.69 11.83 -2.46
CA PHE A 91 7.94 12.73 -1.34
C PHE A 91 9.23 12.42 -0.57
N SER A 92 9.95 11.38 -0.92
CA SER A 92 11.19 11.01 -0.24
C SER A 92 12.27 10.58 -1.23
N ASP A 93 13.40 11.30 -1.21
CA ASP A 93 14.60 10.94 -1.95
C ASP A 93 15.53 10.02 -1.15
N GLU A 94 15.22 9.83 0.14
CA GLU A 94 16.13 9.18 1.08
C GLU A 94 15.94 7.69 1.19
N TYR A 95 14.72 7.19 0.97
CA TYR A 95 14.43 5.77 1.16
C TYR A 95 13.30 5.27 0.26
N ALA A 96 13.28 3.96 0.11
CA ALA A 96 12.19 3.22 -0.49
C ALA A 96 11.79 2.12 0.50
N ILE A 97 10.59 1.56 0.33
CA ILE A 97 10.12 0.46 1.16
C ILE A 97 10.11 -0.82 0.33
N LEU A 98 10.81 -1.84 0.84
CA LEU A 98 10.85 -3.16 0.24
C LEU A 98 9.97 -4.10 1.06
N GLU A 99 9.04 -4.77 0.38
CA GLU A 99 8.21 -5.83 0.98
C GLU A 99 8.56 -7.17 0.34
N ILE A 100 8.54 -8.21 1.16
CA ILE A 100 8.77 -9.58 0.75
C ILE A 100 7.54 -10.39 1.13
N GLU A 101 6.97 -11.11 0.18
CA GLU A 101 5.87 -12.02 0.45
C GLU A 101 6.41 -13.36 0.95
N LEU A 102 6.05 -13.71 2.18
CA LEU A 102 6.45 -14.95 2.83
C LEU A 102 5.24 -15.83 3.09
N ASN A 103 5.40 -17.16 2.95
CA ASN A 103 4.36 -18.12 3.27
C ASN A 103 4.28 -18.39 4.78
N LYS A 104 5.40 -18.19 5.50
CA LYS A 104 5.51 -18.38 6.95
C LYS A 104 6.29 -17.21 7.54
N VAL A 105 5.98 -16.82 8.77
CA VAL A 105 6.63 -15.70 9.46
C VAL A 105 8.14 -15.88 9.60
N ASP A 106 8.58 -17.12 9.83
CA ASP A 106 9.99 -17.50 10.04
C ASP A 106 10.66 -18.03 8.77
N GLU A 107 10.02 -17.86 7.60
CA GLU A 107 10.60 -18.32 6.34
C GLU A 107 11.90 -17.58 6.03
N GLU A 108 12.92 -18.33 5.64
CA GLU A 108 14.19 -17.74 5.22
C GLU A 108 14.06 -17.08 3.86
N PHE A 109 14.74 -15.94 3.70
CA PHE A 109 14.79 -15.21 2.45
C PHE A 109 16.15 -14.54 2.28
N GLU A 110 16.46 -14.20 1.05
CA GLU A 110 17.70 -13.53 0.68
C GLU A 110 17.36 -12.25 -0.07
N ILE A 111 17.95 -11.14 0.36
CA ILE A 111 17.77 -9.84 -0.29
C ILE A 111 18.85 -9.69 -1.37
N PRO A 112 18.50 -9.24 -2.59
CA PRO A 112 19.48 -9.02 -3.64
C PRO A 112 20.66 -8.13 -3.19
N ASP A 113 21.88 -8.48 -3.58
CA ASP A 113 23.10 -7.77 -3.16
C ASP A 113 23.10 -6.29 -3.54
N TYR A 114 22.40 -5.93 -4.60
CA TYR A 114 22.34 -4.54 -5.07
C TYR A 114 21.35 -3.69 -4.27
N ILE A 115 20.64 -4.27 -3.30
CA ILE A 115 19.73 -3.55 -2.40
C ILE A 115 20.37 -3.46 -1.03
N LYS A 116 20.57 -2.23 -0.55
CA LYS A 116 21.07 -1.99 0.81
C LYS A 116 19.92 -1.78 1.75
N VAL A 117 19.75 -2.68 2.72
CA VAL A 117 18.76 -2.53 3.79
C VAL A 117 19.34 -1.68 4.90
N ILE A 118 18.62 -0.63 5.26
CA ILE A 118 19.02 0.27 6.34
C ILE A 118 18.35 -0.14 7.65
N LYS A 119 17.07 -0.53 7.59
CA LYS A 119 16.27 -0.83 8.78
C LYS A 119 15.10 -1.73 8.43
N GLU A 120 14.79 -2.69 9.31
CA GLU A 120 13.56 -3.46 9.24
C GLU A 120 12.43 -2.68 9.93
N VAL A 121 11.29 -2.51 9.24
CA VAL A 121 10.17 -1.71 9.73
C VAL A 121 8.85 -2.48 9.78
N THR A 122 8.91 -3.81 9.75
CA THR A 122 7.72 -4.69 9.73
C THR A 122 6.73 -4.36 10.85
N GLU A 123 7.24 -4.11 12.05
CA GLU A 123 6.44 -3.79 13.23
C GLU A 123 6.29 -2.27 13.47
N ASP A 124 6.86 -1.45 12.61
CA ASP A 124 6.82 0.01 12.77
C ASP A 124 5.64 0.60 12.00
N ASP A 125 4.61 1.01 12.71
CA ASP A 125 3.40 1.57 12.14
C ASP A 125 3.62 2.88 11.37
N ASN A 126 4.72 3.60 11.64
CA ASN A 126 5.03 4.85 10.95
C ASN A 126 5.29 4.67 9.46
N TYR A 127 5.65 3.46 9.02
CA TYR A 127 5.94 3.15 7.62
C TYR A 127 4.76 2.53 6.89
N LYS A 128 3.62 2.33 7.53
CA LYS A 128 2.40 1.89 6.86
C LYS A 128 1.81 3.04 6.05
N ASN A 129 1.20 2.73 4.92
CA ASN A 129 0.65 3.75 4.02
C ASN A 129 -0.34 4.69 4.72
N TYR A 130 -1.17 4.18 5.63
CA TYR A 130 -2.10 5.01 6.38
C TYR A 130 -1.36 6.06 7.23
N SER A 131 -0.31 5.66 7.91
CA SER A 131 0.51 6.57 8.72
C SER A 131 1.27 7.58 7.86
N LEU A 132 1.76 7.16 6.68
CA LEU A 132 2.35 8.07 5.71
C LEU A 132 1.33 9.10 5.22
N ALA A 133 0.09 8.69 4.98
CA ALA A 133 -0.98 9.61 4.60
C ALA A 133 -1.24 10.67 5.66
N LYS A 134 -1.16 10.30 6.94
CA LYS A 134 -1.27 11.25 8.06
C LYS A 134 -0.07 12.19 8.15
N SER A 135 1.15 11.67 7.96
CA SER A 135 2.39 12.45 8.11
C SER A 135 2.59 13.48 7.00
N LEU A 136 1.96 13.30 5.84
CA LEU A 136 2.01 14.27 4.74
C LEU A 136 1.05 15.44 4.94
N LYS A 137 0.23 15.39 5.96
CA LYS A 137 -0.69 16.48 6.27
C LYS A 137 0.10 17.69 6.78
N LEU A 138 -0.03 18.78 6.06
CA LEU A 138 0.59 20.06 6.41
C LEU A 138 -0.32 20.89 7.30
#